data_9e5c46957ae6aee3dd238cab983d0793
#
_entry.id   9e5c46957ae6aee3dd238cab983d0793
#
_cell.length_a   1.000
_cell.length_b   1.000
_cell.length_c   1.000
_cell.angle_alpha   90.00
_cell.angle_beta   90.00
_cell.angle_gamma   90.00
#
_symmetry.space_group_name_H-M   'P 1'
#
loop_
_entity.id
_entity.type
_entity.pdbx_description
1 polymer ?
#
loop_
_entity_poly.entity_id
_entity_poly.type
_entity_poly.pdbx_seq_one_letter_code
_entity_poly.pdbx_strand_id
1 'polypeptide(L)'
;MRKSVLLPAAAVAGGMVGLVVRRVYLANGFEAGTGLPIAGAPSLWAMAIVTVVVLGLLVALSCGKHKNYTQCYTGAFYSEHTVCIAGMLAGAVLLGVGGFLALANWFSSPSLGLMEKPLRRELSVTWFYLGIFCLLAAAGIYFVTQKMRQKEPILTAWAAMPTLAGCLWVVANYYDHWAEEPVLGHYAIPMLATGLSMLGCMMIGAMGFDKARISTTLAFSLSGASVCIMALADGLNWANTAILLGMVFYQLSMASALIANDDRAPGLPACAAHCEACHGCAPMGTMPKKKKKAKKKTNESGK
;
A
#
# COMPACT_ATOMS: atom_id res chain seq x y z
N MET A 1 -23.83 -2.78 -3.82
CA MET A 1 -22.59 -1.94 -3.82
C MET A 1 -21.51 -2.66 -4.59
N ARG A 2 -20.75 -1.96 -5.44
CA ARG A 2 -19.65 -2.60 -6.19
C ARG A 2 -18.52 -2.96 -5.22
N LYS A 3 -17.95 -4.16 -5.34
CA LYS A 3 -16.82 -4.63 -4.49
C LYS A 3 -15.66 -3.63 -4.45
N SER A 4 -15.45 -2.88 -5.54
CA SER A 4 -14.43 -1.83 -5.66
C SER A 4 -14.58 -0.66 -4.69
N VAL A 5 -15.76 -0.47 -4.10
CA VAL A 5 -16.00 0.55 -3.07
C VAL A 5 -16.06 -0.08 -1.68
N LEU A 6 -16.59 -1.29 -1.59
CA LEU A 6 -16.82 -1.96 -0.31
C LEU A 6 -15.50 -2.30 0.42
N LEU A 7 -14.50 -2.86 -0.31
CA LEU A 7 -13.23 -3.26 0.31
C LEU A 7 -12.41 -2.06 0.81
N PRO A 8 -12.19 -1.00 0.01
CA PRO A 8 -11.54 0.22 0.52
C PRO A 8 -12.29 0.87 1.68
N ALA A 9 -13.64 0.89 1.62
CA ALA A 9 -14.45 1.40 2.72
C ALA A 9 -14.31 0.57 4.00
N ALA A 10 -14.21 -0.77 3.89
CA ALA A 10 -13.95 -1.65 5.03
C ALA A 10 -12.56 -1.39 5.64
N ALA A 11 -11.53 -1.14 4.82
CA ALA A 11 -10.20 -0.78 5.30
C ALA A 11 -10.20 0.56 6.04
N VAL A 12 -10.90 1.57 5.53
CA VAL A 12 -11.07 2.87 6.20
C VAL A 12 -11.83 2.71 7.50
N ALA A 13 -12.96 2.00 7.49
CA ALA A 13 -13.76 1.77 8.71
C ALA A 13 -12.96 1.02 9.78
N GLY A 14 -12.23 -0.05 9.40
CA GLY A 14 -11.34 -0.78 10.30
C GLY A 14 -10.23 0.10 10.86
N GLY A 15 -9.61 0.92 10.01
CA GLY A 15 -8.60 1.91 10.42
C GLY A 15 -9.14 2.94 11.40
N MET A 16 -10.35 3.47 11.19
CA MET A 16 -10.99 4.43 12.10
C MET A 16 -11.35 3.81 13.46
N VAL A 17 -11.86 2.57 13.48
CA VAL A 17 -12.08 1.85 14.72
C VAL A 17 -10.76 1.67 15.48
N GLY A 18 -9.71 1.22 14.78
CA GLY A 18 -8.39 1.06 15.35
C GLY A 18 -7.79 2.38 15.86
N LEU A 19 -8.00 3.50 15.17
CA LEU A 19 -7.57 4.83 15.58
C LEU A 19 -8.20 5.22 16.94
N VAL A 20 -9.53 5.00 17.08
CA VAL A 20 -10.22 5.30 18.36
C VAL A 20 -9.67 4.42 19.48
N VAL A 21 -9.55 3.11 19.25
CA VAL A 21 -8.99 2.18 20.25
C VAL A 21 -7.55 2.53 20.59
N ARG A 22 -6.74 2.94 19.61
CA ARG A 22 -5.36 3.39 19.81
C ARG A 22 -5.30 4.63 20.70
N ARG A 23 -6.18 5.62 20.49
CA ARG A 23 -6.26 6.80 21.35
C ARG A 23 -6.61 6.44 22.81
N VAL A 24 -7.56 5.52 23.00
CA VAL A 24 -7.92 5.01 24.32
C VAL A 24 -6.75 4.28 24.97
N TYR A 25 -6.00 3.50 24.21
CA TYR A 25 -4.80 2.82 24.70
C TYR A 25 -3.71 3.80 25.12
N LEU A 26 -3.41 4.82 24.30
CA LEU A 26 -2.41 5.84 24.63
C LEU A 26 -2.79 6.65 25.88
N ALA A 27 -4.10 6.88 26.11
CA ALA A 27 -4.58 7.60 27.29
C ALA A 27 -4.57 6.77 28.58
N ASN A 28 -4.81 5.45 28.51
CA ASN A 28 -5.08 4.61 29.70
C ASN A 28 -4.11 3.44 29.85
N GLY A 29 -3.22 3.21 28.90
CA GLY A 29 -2.30 2.06 28.88
C GLY A 29 -0.94 2.33 29.51
N PHE A 30 -0.67 3.58 29.90
CA PHE A 30 0.63 4.01 30.41
C PHE A 30 0.48 4.74 31.75
N GLU A 31 1.48 4.58 32.62
CA GLU A 31 1.57 5.27 33.89
C GLU A 31 1.88 6.76 33.67
N ALA A 32 1.13 7.64 34.31
CA ALA A 32 1.24 9.09 34.15
C ALA A 32 2.60 9.69 34.57
N GLY A 33 3.40 8.99 35.38
CA GLY A 33 4.67 9.52 35.90
C GLY A 33 5.91 8.92 35.18
N THR A 34 5.83 7.70 34.74
CA THR A 34 6.98 6.94 34.20
C THR A 34 6.89 6.70 32.70
N GLY A 35 5.70 6.86 32.10
CA GLY A 35 5.46 6.50 30.70
C GLY A 35 5.57 5.00 30.41
N LEU A 36 5.69 4.16 31.44
CA LEU A 36 5.80 2.72 31.27
C LEU A 36 4.42 2.09 31.04
N PRO A 37 4.33 1.02 30.24
CA PRO A 37 3.07 0.35 29.97
C PRO A 37 2.58 -0.36 31.25
N ILE A 38 1.31 -0.17 31.59
CA ILE A 38 0.67 -0.85 32.69
C ILE A 38 0.52 -2.33 32.34
N ALA A 39 1.16 -3.20 33.12
CA ALA A 39 1.11 -4.65 32.90
C ALA A 39 -0.34 -5.15 32.99
N GLY A 40 -0.82 -5.83 31.95
CA GLY A 40 -2.17 -6.37 31.88
C GLY A 40 -3.28 -5.35 31.62
N ALA A 41 -2.97 -4.12 31.22
CA ALA A 41 -3.98 -3.12 30.88
C ALA A 41 -5.00 -3.65 29.86
N PRO A 42 -6.32 -3.58 30.12
CA PRO A 42 -7.34 -4.05 29.17
C PRO A 42 -7.27 -3.34 27.82
N SER A 43 -6.81 -2.08 27.79
CA SER A 43 -6.64 -1.29 26.58
C SER A 43 -5.55 -1.84 25.66
N LEU A 44 -4.49 -2.46 26.19
CA LEU A 44 -3.46 -3.14 25.43
C LEU A 44 -4.04 -4.35 24.67
N TRP A 45 -4.78 -5.20 25.39
CA TRP A 45 -5.44 -6.36 24.79
C TRP A 45 -6.49 -5.96 23.76
N ALA A 46 -7.29 -4.93 24.04
CA ALA A 46 -8.27 -4.38 23.12
C ALA A 46 -7.58 -3.93 21.81
N MET A 47 -6.46 -3.19 21.91
CA MET A 47 -5.69 -2.76 20.74
C MET A 47 -5.15 -3.93 19.93
N ALA A 48 -4.54 -4.92 20.59
CA ALA A 48 -4.00 -6.11 19.93
C ALA A 48 -5.10 -6.90 19.20
N ILE A 49 -6.23 -7.17 19.88
CA ILE A 49 -7.37 -7.91 19.32
C ILE A 49 -7.95 -7.15 18.11
N VAL A 50 -8.22 -5.84 18.25
CA VAL A 50 -8.78 -5.04 17.15
C VAL A 50 -7.84 -5.04 15.94
N THR A 51 -6.53 -4.87 16.16
CA THR A 51 -5.55 -4.90 15.06
C THR A 51 -5.55 -6.25 14.35
N VAL A 52 -5.48 -7.36 15.10
CA VAL A 52 -5.49 -8.72 14.51
C VAL A 52 -6.80 -9.01 13.78
N VAL A 53 -7.94 -8.63 14.35
CA VAL A 53 -9.27 -8.84 13.73
C VAL A 53 -9.41 -8.02 12.45
N VAL A 54 -9.02 -6.74 12.46
CA VAL A 54 -9.09 -5.88 11.26
C VAL A 54 -8.18 -6.43 10.17
N LEU A 55 -6.93 -6.76 10.47
CA LEU A 55 -6.00 -7.32 9.50
C LEU A 55 -6.47 -8.68 8.97
N GLY A 56 -6.90 -9.57 9.86
CA GLY A 56 -7.44 -10.89 9.49
C GLY A 56 -8.67 -10.77 8.56
N LEU A 57 -9.59 -9.85 8.87
CA LEU A 57 -10.76 -9.58 8.04
C LEU A 57 -10.37 -9.04 6.65
N LEU A 58 -9.45 -8.07 6.57
CA LEU A 58 -8.99 -7.50 5.31
C LEU A 58 -8.27 -8.55 4.44
N VAL A 59 -7.44 -9.39 5.05
CA VAL A 59 -6.79 -10.52 4.37
C VAL A 59 -7.85 -11.51 3.86
N ALA A 60 -8.81 -11.92 4.70
CA ALA A 60 -9.86 -12.84 4.32
C ALA A 60 -10.74 -12.30 3.17
N LEU A 61 -11.09 -11.02 3.21
CA LEU A 61 -11.82 -10.35 2.13
C LEU A 61 -11.02 -10.23 0.83
N SER A 62 -9.68 -10.11 0.93
CA SER A 62 -8.76 -10.04 -0.21
C SER A 62 -8.49 -11.41 -0.84
N CYS A 63 -8.65 -12.51 -0.10
CA CYS A 63 -8.44 -13.88 -0.59
C CYS A 63 -9.60 -14.43 -1.44
N GLY A 64 -10.50 -13.59 -1.97
CA GLY A 64 -11.60 -13.99 -2.83
C GLY A 64 -11.14 -14.65 -4.14
N LYS A 65 -12.09 -15.28 -4.88
CA LYS A 65 -11.81 -15.79 -6.23
C LYS A 65 -11.65 -14.61 -7.18
N HIS A 66 -10.42 -14.21 -7.42
CA HIS A 66 -10.07 -13.24 -8.46
C HIS A 66 -9.96 -13.98 -9.80
N LYS A 67 -10.50 -13.37 -10.85
CA LYS A 67 -10.26 -13.87 -12.21
C LYS A 67 -8.78 -13.63 -12.51
N ASN A 68 -8.01 -14.71 -12.54
CA ASN A 68 -6.60 -14.61 -12.88
C ASN A 68 -6.44 -13.96 -14.25
N TYR A 69 -5.94 -12.74 -14.28
CA TYR A 69 -5.40 -12.15 -15.49
C TYR A 69 -4.18 -13.00 -15.87
N THR A 70 -4.34 -13.83 -16.89
CA THR A 70 -3.22 -14.56 -17.43
C THR A 70 -2.29 -13.55 -18.10
N GLN A 71 -1.24 -13.14 -17.38
CA GLN A 71 0.00 -12.56 -17.91
C GLN A 71 0.05 -11.09 -18.36
N CYS A 72 -0.97 -10.24 -18.17
CA CYS A 72 -0.88 -8.81 -18.48
C CYS A 72 -1.38 -7.95 -17.33
N TYR A 73 -0.61 -7.80 -16.26
CA TYR A 73 -0.95 -6.96 -15.13
C TYR A 73 -0.80 -5.45 -15.41
N THR A 74 -0.14 -5.07 -16.50
CA THR A 74 0.03 -3.66 -16.89
C THR A 74 -1.30 -2.92 -17.09
N GLY A 75 -2.36 -3.63 -17.50
CA GLY A 75 -3.71 -3.10 -17.63
C GLY A 75 -4.59 -3.17 -16.37
N ALA A 76 -4.09 -3.82 -15.30
CA ALA A 76 -4.88 -4.06 -14.09
C ALA A 76 -5.26 -2.78 -13.33
N PHE A 77 -4.53 -1.69 -13.55
CA PHE A 77 -4.74 -0.42 -12.88
C PHE A 77 -5.42 0.66 -13.73
N TYR A 78 -5.82 0.36 -14.97
CA TYR A 78 -6.51 1.35 -15.79
C TYR A 78 -7.78 1.82 -15.11
N SER A 79 -7.93 3.12 -14.94
CA SER A 79 -9.11 3.71 -14.32
C SER A 79 -9.52 5.00 -14.99
N GLU A 80 -10.79 5.08 -15.37
CA GLU A 80 -11.45 6.32 -15.82
C GLU A 80 -12.22 6.99 -14.67
N HIS A 81 -12.28 6.34 -13.49
CA HIS A 81 -13.03 6.87 -12.37
C HIS A 81 -12.32 8.07 -11.77
N THR A 82 -12.97 9.23 -11.85
CA THR A 82 -12.46 10.51 -11.32
C THR A 82 -12.05 10.41 -9.85
N VAL A 83 -12.78 9.65 -9.03
CA VAL A 83 -12.47 9.48 -7.61
C VAL A 83 -11.14 8.76 -7.41
N CYS A 84 -10.84 7.71 -8.20
CA CYS A 84 -9.58 7.00 -8.13
C CYS A 84 -8.41 7.90 -8.52
N ILE A 85 -8.57 8.65 -9.63
CA ILE A 85 -7.55 9.58 -10.12
C ILE A 85 -7.33 10.71 -9.11
N ALA A 86 -8.41 11.29 -8.56
CA ALA A 86 -8.32 12.31 -7.53
C ALA A 86 -7.60 11.81 -6.26
N GLY A 87 -7.91 10.59 -5.83
CA GLY A 87 -7.23 9.95 -4.70
C GLY A 87 -5.73 9.74 -4.96
N MET A 88 -5.35 9.32 -6.16
CA MET A 88 -3.95 9.19 -6.56
C MET A 88 -3.23 10.54 -6.53
N LEU A 89 -3.85 11.59 -7.09
CA LEU A 89 -3.26 12.93 -7.09
C LEU A 89 -3.17 13.50 -5.67
N ALA A 90 -4.20 13.30 -4.84
CA ALA A 90 -4.15 13.68 -3.43
C ALA A 90 -3.01 12.97 -2.70
N GLY A 91 -2.82 11.66 -2.94
CA GLY A 91 -1.70 10.89 -2.43
C GLY A 91 -0.34 11.45 -2.86
N ALA A 92 -0.19 11.81 -4.15
CA ALA A 92 1.03 12.42 -4.67
C ALA A 92 1.32 13.78 -4.00
N VAL A 93 0.31 14.63 -3.88
CA VAL A 93 0.46 15.96 -3.24
C VAL A 93 0.85 15.80 -1.76
N LEU A 94 0.18 14.94 -1.02
CA LEU A 94 0.47 14.72 0.41
C LEU A 94 1.86 14.13 0.62
N LEU A 95 2.29 13.18 -0.21
CA LEU A 95 3.65 12.66 -0.19
C LEU A 95 4.69 13.74 -0.52
N GLY A 96 4.40 14.58 -1.51
CA GLY A 96 5.24 15.72 -1.86
C GLY A 96 5.37 16.73 -0.72
N VAL A 97 4.24 17.06 -0.06
CA VAL A 97 4.23 17.93 1.12
C VAL A 97 5.01 17.30 2.26
N GLY A 98 4.80 16.00 2.55
CA GLY A 98 5.53 15.27 3.56
C GLY A 98 7.04 15.26 3.32
N GLY A 99 7.45 15.02 2.06
CA GLY A 99 8.85 15.08 1.64
C GLY A 99 9.46 16.48 1.80
N PHE A 100 8.73 17.50 1.39
CA PHE A 100 9.16 18.89 1.56
C PHE A 100 9.31 19.27 3.04
N LEU A 101 8.35 18.90 3.90
CA LEU A 101 8.41 19.14 5.33
C LEU A 101 9.57 18.38 5.99
N ALA A 102 9.86 17.16 5.55
CA ALA A 102 11.02 16.39 6.03
C ALA A 102 12.35 17.11 5.70
N LEU A 103 12.48 17.63 4.48
CA LEU A 103 13.64 18.44 4.07
C LEU A 103 13.70 19.77 4.84
N ALA A 104 12.58 20.47 4.98
CA ALA A 104 12.51 21.73 5.71
C ALA A 104 12.95 21.54 7.17
N ASN A 105 12.48 20.49 7.83
CA ASN A 105 12.88 20.14 9.19
C ASN A 105 14.39 19.85 9.28
N TRP A 106 14.94 19.17 8.27
CA TRP A 106 16.37 18.90 8.23
C TRP A 106 17.20 20.19 8.07
N PHE A 107 16.81 21.11 7.17
CA PHE A 107 17.49 22.39 6.96
C PHE A 107 17.32 23.36 8.13
N SER A 108 16.18 23.30 8.84
CA SER A 108 15.87 24.16 9.99
C SER A 108 16.49 23.66 11.29
N SER A 109 16.92 22.40 11.33
CA SER A 109 17.64 21.87 12.48
C SER A 109 18.94 22.66 12.65
N PRO A 110 19.17 23.35 13.79
CA PRO A 110 20.39 24.09 14.02
C PRO A 110 21.55 23.13 13.77
N SER A 111 22.55 23.60 12.98
CA SER A 111 23.77 22.86 12.70
C SER A 111 24.32 22.38 14.03
N LEU A 112 24.07 21.12 14.34
CA LEU A 112 24.48 20.49 15.60
C LEU A 112 25.96 20.67 15.71
N GLY A 113 26.37 21.48 16.70
CA GLY A 113 27.76 21.73 16.99
C GLY A 113 28.50 20.41 17.02
N LEU A 114 29.74 20.42 16.50
CA LEU A 114 30.62 19.26 16.28
C LEU A 114 30.80 18.30 17.46
N MET A 115 30.12 18.52 18.59
CA MET A 115 30.25 17.77 19.84
C MET A 115 29.04 16.93 20.27
N GLU A 116 27.89 16.98 19.57
CA GLU A 116 26.72 16.21 20.01
C GLU A 116 26.60 14.91 19.21
N LYS A 117 26.76 13.82 19.95
CA LYS A 117 26.59 12.39 19.70
C LYS A 117 26.42 11.95 18.23
N PRO A 118 27.27 11.04 17.73
CA PRO A 118 27.26 10.54 16.34
C PRO A 118 25.90 10.00 15.90
N LEU A 119 25.12 9.44 16.82
CA LEU A 119 23.79 8.89 16.56
C LEU A 119 22.78 9.94 16.05
N ARG A 120 22.80 11.18 16.59
CA ARG A 120 21.88 12.24 16.19
C ARG A 120 22.15 12.77 14.77
N ARG A 121 23.39 12.67 14.32
CA ARG A 121 23.78 13.05 12.96
C ARG A 121 23.26 12.05 11.92
N GLU A 122 23.31 10.76 12.23
CA GLU A 122 22.79 9.71 11.34
C GLU A 122 21.27 9.79 11.19
N LEU A 123 20.53 10.05 12.27
CA LEU A 123 19.10 10.30 12.26
C LEU A 123 18.73 11.45 11.31
N SER A 124 19.43 12.57 11.40
CA SER A 124 19.19 13.73 10.54
C SER A 124 19.38 13.41 9.05
N VAL A 125 20.41 12.64 8.70
CA VAL A 125 20.70 12.26 7.31
C VAL A 125 19.61 11.35 6.72
N THR A 126 19.03 10.46 7.53
CA THR A 126 17.95 9.58 7.08
C THR A 126 16.69 10.36 6.68
N TRP A 127 16.34 11.40 7.44
CA TRP A 127 15.24 12.30 7.11
C TRP A 127 15.47 13.09 5.83
N PHE A 128 16.70 13.50 5.54
CA PHE A 128 17.07 14.15 4.28
C PHE A 128 16.82 13.22 3.09
N TYR A 129 17.32 11.99 3.13
CA TYR A 129 17.09 11.03 2.06
C TYR A 129 15.60 10.67 1.93
N LEU A 130 14.89 10.48 3.04
CA LEU A 130 13.45 10.25 3.03
C LEU A 130 12.71 11.38 2.31
N GLY A 131 13.07 12.64 2.59
CA GLY A 131 12.46 13.79 1.92
C GLY A 131 12.64 13.75 0.40
N ILE A 132 13.86 13.49 -0.08
CA ILE A 132 14.14 13.35 -1.52
C ILE A 132 13.32 12.20 -2.14
N PHE A 133 13.33 11.03 -1.52
CA PHE A 133 12.62 9.88 -2.07
C PHE A 133 11.09 10.02 -2.00
N CYS A 134 10.54 10.75 -1.02
CA CYS A 134 9.12 11.12 -1.01
C CYS A 134 8.75 12.05 -2.17
N LEU A 135 9.61 13.00 -2.53
CA LEU A 135 9.40 13.85 -3.71
C LEU A 135 9.46 13.03 -5.02
N LEU A 136 10.42 12.12 -5.14
CA LEU A 136 10.51 11.19 -6.26
C LEU A 136 9.29 10.26 -6.33
N ALA A 137 8.81 9.78 -5.18
CA ALA A 137 7.60 8.97 -5.09
C ALA A 137 6.35 9.77 -5.51
N ALA A 138 6.24 11.02 -5.09
CA ALA A 138 5.17 11.92 -5.50
C ALA A 138 5.14 12.11 -7.03
N ALA A 139 6.30 12.37 -7.63
CA ALA A 139 6.46 12.45 -9.08
C ALA A 139 6.11 11.09 -9.75
N GLY A 140 6.56 9.98 -9.17
CA GLY A 140 6.25 8.63 -9.63
C GLY A 140 4.75 8.35 -9.67
N ILE A 141 4.05 8.66 -8.58
CA ILE A 141 2.57 8.52 -8.50
C ILE A 141 1.89 9.41 -9.54
N TYR A 142 2.36 10.63 -9.73
CA TYR A 142 1.81 11.52 -10.76
C TYR A 142 1.96 10.93 -12.17
N PHE A 143 3.15 10.45 -12.55
CA PHE A 143 3.37 9.82 -13.85
C PHE A 143 2.57 8.54 -14.03
N VAL A 144 2.49 7.69 -13.00
CA VAL A 144 1.63 6.50 -13.00
C VAL A 144 0.16 6.91 -13.22
N THR A 145 -0.32 7.96 -12.55
CA THR A 145 -1.70 8.45 -12.71
C THR A 145 -1.98 8.91 -14.13
N GLN A 146 -1.04 9.62 -14.77
CA GLN A 146 -1.19 10.05 -16.17
C GLN A 146 -1.28 8.84 -17.11
N LYS A 147 -0.42 7.84 -16.93
CA LYS A 147 -0.46 6.59 -17.73
C LYS A 147 -1.75 5.81 -17.52
N MET A 148 -2.26 5.73 -16.27
CA MET A 148 -3.56 5.11 -15.97
C MET A 148 -4.72 5.78 -16.73
N ARG A 149 -4.70 7.12 -16.85
CA ARG A 149 -5.70 7.88 -17.64
C ARG A 149 -5.61 7.62 -19.12
N GLN A 150 -4.39 7.56 -19.64
CA GLN A 150 -4.11 7.35 -21.07
C GLN A 150 -4.28 5.90 -21.49
N LYS A 151 -4.55 4.97 -20.56
CA LYS A 151 -4.63 3.52 -20.78
C LYS A 151 -3.32 2.97 -21.37
N GLU A 152 -2.22 3.61 -21.04
CA GLU A 152 -0.89 3.16 -21.43
C GLU A 152 -0.27 2.26 -20.36
N PRO A 153 0.68 1.37 -20.72
CA PRO A 153 1.37 0.53 -19.75
C PRO A 153 2.10 1.38 -18.72
N ILE A 154 1.95 1.00 -17.44
CA ILE A 154 2.60 1.70 -16.33
C ILE A 154 4.10 1.49 -16.44
N LEU A 155 4.88 2.57 -16.43
CA LEU A 155 6.33 2.49 -16.33
C LEU A 155 6.71 1.92 -14.96
N THR A 156 7.29 0.73 -14.95
CA THR A 156 7.65 -0.04 -13.76
C THR A 156 8.58 0.72 -12.82
N ALA A 157 9.52 1.50 -13.36
CA ALA A 157 10.43 2.33 -12.57
C ALA A 157 9.68 3.36 -11.70
N TRP A 158 8.70 4.07 -12.26
CA TRP A 158 7.92 5.06 -11.51
C TRP A 158 6.99 4.41 -10.47
N ALA A 159 6.45 3.24 -10.77
CA ALA A 159 5.63 2.47 -9.82
C ALA A 159 6.45 1.93 -8.63
N ALA A 160 7.76 1.77 -8.78
CA ALA A 160 8.66 1.33 -7.71
C ALA A 160 9.08 2.47 -6.76
N MET A 161 8.97 3.74 -7.15
CA MET A 161 9.42 4.88 -6.33
C MET A 161 8.74 4.96 -4.96
N PRO A 162 7.41 4.76 -4.82
CA PRO A 162 6.77 4.72 -3.51
C PRO A 162 7.33 3.61 -2.59
N THR A 163 7.77 2.48 -3.16
CA THR A 163 8.40 1.41 -2.39
C THR A 163 9.74 1.83 -1.81
N LEU A 164 10.58 2.51 -2.61
CA LEU A 164 11.88 3.02 -2.15
C LEU A 164 11.71 4.07 -1.05
N ALA A 165 10.75 4.99 -1.22
CA ALA A 165 10.39 5.93 -0.17
C ALA A 165 9.91 5.20 1.10
N GLY A 166 9.08 4.16 0.96
CA GLY A 166 8.62 3.31 2.07
C GLY A 166 9.76 2.61 2.80
N CYS A 167 10.77 2.09 2.08
CA CYS A 167 11.96 1.48 2.70
C CYS A 167 12.70 2.48 3.60
N LEU A 168 12.97 3.69 3.08
CA LEU A 168 13.63 4.73 3.86
C LEU A 168 12.77 5.21 5.02
N TRP A 169 11.45 5.25 4.84
CA TRP A 169 10.52 5.63 5.89
C TRP A 169 10.50 4.65 7.05
N VAL A 170 10.55 3.34 6.79
CA VAL A 170 10.70 2.31 7.83
C VAL A 170 12.00 2.53 8.61
N VAL A 171 13.11 2.79 7.90
CA VAL A 171 14.41 3.04 8.52
C VAL A 171 14.38 4.31 9.35
N ALA A 172 13.83 5.42 8.84
CA ALA A 172 13.72 6.69 9.55
C ALA A 172 12.91 6.56 10.84
N ASN A 173 11.73 5.92 10.77
CA ASN A 173 10.90 5.69 11.97
C ASN A 173 11.56 4.77 12.99
N TYR A 174 12.27 3.73 12.52
CA TYR A 174 13.00 2.84 13.43
C TYR A 174 14.06 3.61 14.23
N TYR A 175 14.85 4.46 13.57
CA TYR A 175 15.87 5.24 14.25
C TYR A 175 15.28 6.30 15.20
N ASP A 176 14.23 7.00 14.79
CA ASP A 176 13.57 7.99 15.63
C ASP A 176 13.07 7.38 16.94
N HIS A 177 12.30 6.29 16.83
CA HIS A 177 11.69 5.68 18.00
C HIS A 177 12.70 4.92 18.86
N TRP A 178 13.68 4.26 18.25
CA TRP A 178 14.74 3.59 19.00
C TRP A 178 15.60 4.56 19.82
N ALA A 179 15.87 5.74 19.28
CA ALA A 179 16.74 6.71 19.93
C ALA A 179 16.03 7.45 21.08
N GLU A 180 14.71 7.64 20.98
CA GLU A 180 13.96 8.49 21.91
C GLU A 180 13.08 7.71 22.90
N GLU A 181 12.45 6.63 22.46
CA GLU A 181 11.49 5.86 23.26
C GLU A 181 11.70 4.35 23.16
N PRO A 182 12.36 3.71 24.14
CA PRO A 182 12.59 2.27 24.12
C PRO A 182 11.32 1.43 24.39
N VAL A 183 10.18 2.08 24.70
CA VAL A 183 8.93 1.38 25.03
C VAL A 183 8.18 0.94 23.79
N LEU A 184 8.19 -0.35 23.49
CA LEU A 184 7.56 -0.98 22.31
C LEU A 184 6.10 -0.55 22.12
N GLY A 185 5.34 -0.34 23.21
CA GLY A 185 3.93 0.06 23.16
C GLY A 185 3.67 1.39 22.45
N HIS A 186 4.63 2.32 22.45
CA HIS A 186 4.50 3.62 21.82
C HIS A 186 4.71 3.55 20.30
N TYR A 187 5.67 2.76 19.82
CA TYR A 187 6.04 2.78 18.40
C TYR A 187 5.61 1.54 17.58
N ALA A 188 5.04 0.52 18.23
CA ALA A 188 4.65 -0.71 17.52
C ALA A 188 3.66 -0.47 16.36
N ILE A 189 2.65 0.38 16.56
CA ILE A 189 1.65 0.68 15.51
C ILE A 189 2.24 1.53 14.40
N PRO A 190 2.97 2.64 14.63
CA PRO A 190 3.67 3.35 13.58
C PRO A 190 4.64 2.47 12.78
N MET A 191 5.41 1.60 13.42
CA MET A 191 6.32 0.67 12.73
C MET A 191 5.56 -0.35 11.90
N LEU A 192 4.46 -0.89 12.41
CA LEU A 192 3.60 -1.79 11.64
C LEU A 192 2.97 -1.07 10.43
N ALA A 193 2.57 0.19 10.60
CA ALA A 193 2.00 1.01 9.54
C ALA A 193 3.00 1.24 8.40
N THR A 194 4.23 1.64 8.73
CA THR A 194 5.27 1.88 7.73
C THR A 194 5.67 0.59 7.02
N GLY A 195 5.83 -0.51 7.76
CA GLY A 195 6.20 -1.81 7.20
C GLY A 195 5.13 -2.38 6.27
N LEU A 196 3.86 -2.40 6.69
CA LEU A 196 2.75 -2.88 5.84
C LEU A 196 2.51 -1.96 4.64
N SER A 197 2.65 -0.65 4.81
CA SER A 197 2.53 0.31 3.72
C SER A 197 3.63 0.12 2.68
N MET A 198 4.88 -0.07 3.10
CA MET A 198 6.00 -0.40 2.22
C MET A 198 5.72 -1.69 1.43
N LEU A 199 5.27 -2.76 2.11
CA LEU A 199 4.91 -4.02 1.45
C LEU A 199 3.76 -3.85 0.45
N GLY A 200 2.75 -3.04 0.78
CA GLY A 200 1.66 -2.69 -0.13
C GLY A 200 2.18 -2.01 -1.40
N CYS A 201 3.04 -1.01 -1.25
CA CYS A 201 3.69 -0.33 -2.37
C CYS A 201 4.57 -1.30 -3.19
N MET A 202 5.31 -2.19 -2.53
CA MET A 202 6.13 -3.20 -3.19
C MET A 202 5.28 -4.15 -4.05
N MET A 203 4.14 -4.61 -3.54
CA MET A 203 3.24 -5.49 -4.29
C MET A 203 2.61 -4.76 -5.49
N ILE A 204 2.26 -3.47 -5.34
CA ILE A 204 1.77 -2.64 -6.46
C ILE A 204 2.87 -2.51 -7.52
N GLY A 205 4.10 -2.18 -7.11
CA GLY A 205 5.24 -2.10 -8.03
C GLY A 205 5.54 -3.43 -8.71
N ALA A 206 5.46 -4.54 -7.99
CA ALA A 206 5.70 -5.88 -8.52
C ALA A 206 4.67 -6.32 -9.57
N MET A 207 3.44 -5.77 -9.55
CA MET A 207 2.46 -5.99 -10.62
C MET A 207 2.94 -5.39 -11.96
N GLY A 208 3.67 -4.30 -11.94
CA GLY A 208 4.30 -3.75 -13.15
C GLY A 208 5.35 -4.68 -13.78
N PHE A 209 5.88 -5.64 -13.01
CA PHE A 209 6.81 -6.69 -13.47
C PHE A 209 6.13 -8.05 -13.70
N ASP A 210 4.81 -8.11 -13.71
CA ASP A 210 4.00 -9.34 -13.85
C ASP A 210 4.30 -10.44 -12.82
N LYS A 211 4.81 -10.07 -11.63
CA LYS A 211 5.24 -11.02 -10.59
C LYS A 211 4.37 -11.05 -9.34
N ALA A 212 3.38 -10.17 -9.21
CA ALA A 212 2.50 -10.12 -8.06
C ALA A 212 1.18 -10.86 -8.28
N ARG A 213 0.51 -11.19 -7.16
CA ARG A 213 -0.85 -11.76 -7.16
C ARG A 213 -1.84 -10.71 -6.70
N ILE A 214 -3.01 -10.65 -7.32
CA ILE A 214 -4.08 -9.69 -6.98
C ILE A 214 -4.45 -9.76 -5.50
N SER A 215 -4.67 -10.97 -4.96
CA SER A 215 -5.04 -11.16 -3.56
C SER A 215 -3.99 -10.62 -2.58
N THR A 216 -2.70 -10.90 -2.83
CA THR A 216 -1.61 -10.42 -1.97
C THR A 216 -1.45 -8.90 -2.07
N THR A 217 -1.55 -8.33 -3.27
CA THR A 217 -1.49 -6.89 -3.47
C THR A 217 -2.64 -6.19 -2.74
N LEU A 218 -3.87 -6.69 -2.86
CA LEU A 218 -5.03 -6.14 -2.13
C LEU A 218 -4.85 -6.28 -0.62
N ALA A 219 -4.44 -7.47 -0.14
CA ALA A 219 -4.26 -7.71 1.28
C ALA A 219 -3.25 -6.72 1.91
N PHE A 220 -2.07 -6.57 1.33
CA PHE A 220 -1.06 -5.64 1.86
C PHE A 220 -1.44 -4.18 1.70
N SER A 221 -2.01 -3.77 0.55
CA SER A 221 -2.42 -2.39 0.34
C SER A 221 -3.56 -1.96 1.27
N LEU A 222 -4.59 -2.79 1.45
CA LEU A 222 -5.71 -2.47 2.34
C LEU A 222 -5.29 -2.51 3.80
N SER A 223 -4.47 -3.49 4.20
CA SER A 223 -3.93 -3.60 5.56
C SER A 223 -2.99 -2.43 5.86
N GLY A 224 -2.09 -2.08 4.95
CA GLY A 224 -1.19 -0.93 5.08
C GLY A 224 -1.96 0.36 5.27
N ALA A 225 -2.95 0.63 4.40
CA ALA A 225 -3.80 1.82 4.52
C ALA A 225 -4.56 1.86 5.84
N SER A 226 -5.13 0.72 6.29
CA SER A 226 -5.88 0.64 7.54
C SER A 226 -4.99 0.95 8.76
N VAL A 227 -3.80 0.35 8.84
CA VAL A 227 -2.87 0.58 9.96
C VAL A 227 -2.25 1.98 9.91
N CYS A 228 -2.03 2.55 8.71
CA CYS A 228 -1.64 3.96 8.58
C CYS A 228 -2.70 4.90 9.18
N ILE A 229 -4.00 4.62 8.99
CA ILE A 229 -5.07 5.39 9.64
C ILE A 229 -5.03 5.21 11.17
N MET A 230 -4.77 4.00 11.67
CA MET A 230 -4.61 3.75 13.13
C MET A 230 -3.45 4.56 13.70
N ALA A 231 -2.31 4.63 12.99
CA ALA A 231 -1.11 5.34 13.42
C ALA A 231 -1.27 6.87 13.49
N LEU A 232 -2.31 7.45 12.87
CA LEU A 232 -2.63 8.86 13.02
C LEU A 232 -3.01 9.25 14.47
N ALA A 233 -3.34 8.27 15.32
CA ALA A 233 -3.60 8.50 16.74
C ALA A 233 -2.34 8.87 17.55
N ASP A 234 -1.16 8.53 17.05
CA ASP A 234 0.12 8.63 17.78
C ASP A 234 0.70 10.06 17.86
N GLY A 235 -0.01 11.06 17.31
CA GLY A 235 0.42 12.46 17.41
C GLY A 235 1.74 12.76 16.70
N LEU A 236 2.01 12.05 15.61
CA LEU A 236 3.23 12.16 14.82
C LEU A 236 3.46 13.58 14.29
N ASN A 237 4.70 13.91 13.94
CA ASN A 237 5.04 15.18 13.33
C ASN A 237 4.32 15.37 11.98
N TRP A 238 4.20 16.62 11.53
CA TRP A 238 3.45 16.97 10.32
C TRP A 238 3.99 16.28 9.05
N ALA A 239 5.32 16.06 8.97
CA ALA A 239 5.94 15.35 7.85
C ALA A 239 5.46 13.88 7.81
N ASN A 240 5.56 13.17 8.94
CA ASN A 240 5.07 11.79 9.05
C ASN A 240 3.56 11.69 8.79
N THR A 241 2.77 12.61 9.35
CA THR A 241 1.32 12.64 9.13
C THR A 241 0.97 12.80 7.66
N ALA A 242 1.66 13.70 6.95
CA ALA A 242 1.45 13.90 5.52
C ALA A 242 1.86 12.66 4.69
N ILE A 243 2.98 12.02 5.03
CA ILE A 243 3.43 10.78 4.38
C ILE A 243 2.41 9.65 4.61
N LEU A 244 1.95 9.47 5.87
CA LEU A 244 0.91 8.48 6.21
C LEU A 244 -0.35 8.67 5.36
N LEU A 245 -0.89 9.87 5.34
CA LEU A 245 -2.09 10.18 4.56
C LEU A 245 -1.84 10.00 3.06
N GLY A 246 -0.68 10.40 2.57
CA GLY A 246 -0.29 10.20 1.17
C GLY A 246 -0.29 8.73 0.78
N MET A 247 0.28 7.87 1.63
CA MET A 247 0.30 6.42 1.43
C MET A 247 -1.10 5.81 1.50
N VAL A 248 -1.96 6.27 2.42
CA VAL A 248 -3.37 5.83 2.52
C VAL A 248 -4.11 6.11 1.21
N PHE A 249 -4.07 7.36 0.72
CA PHE A 249 -4.75 7.72 -0.52
C PHE A 249 -4.22 6.95 -1.73
N TYR A 250 -2.90 6.80 -1.84
CA TYR A 250 -2.26 6.03 -2.90
C TYR A 250 -2.73 4.57 -2.90
N GLN A 251 -2.61 3.88 -1.77
CA GLN A 251 -2.92 2.46 -1.66
C GLN A 251 -4.41 2.16 -1.84
N LEU A 252 -5.30 2.95 -1.24
CA LEU A 252 -6.75 2.79 -1.41
C LEU A 252 -7.18 3.03 -2.86
N SER A 253 -6.59 4.02 -3.54
CA SER A 253 -6.89 4.31 -4.93
C SER A 253 -6.42 3.18 -5.85
N MET A 254 -5.20 2.66 -5.65
CA MET A 254 -4.68 1.53 -6.41
C MET A 254 -5.49 0.25 -6.15
N ALA A 255 -5.85 -0.04 -4.90
CA ALA A 255 -6.72 -1.17 -4.57
C ALA A 255 -8.11 -1.04 -5.23
N SER A 256 -8.70 0.16 -5.23
CA SER A 256 -9.98 0.43 -5.89
C SER A 256 -9.91 0.20 -7.39
N ALA A 257 -8.85 0.67 -8.06
CA ALA A 257 -8.62 0.45 -9.49
C ALA A 257 -8.46 -1.04 -9.81
N LEU A 258 -7.66 -1.74 -9.01
CA LEU A 258 -7.40 -3.17 -9.17
C LEU A 258 -8.70 -4.00 -9.08
N ILE A 259 -9.54 -3.74 -8.08
CA ILE A 259 -10.82 -4.43 -7.89
C ILE A 259 -11.80 -4.07 -9.01
N ALA A 260 -11.85 -2.79 -9.44
CA ALA A 260 -12.74 -2.35 -10.51
C ALA A 260 -12.43 -3.03 -11.84
N ASN A 261 -11.18 -3.40 -12.07
CA ASN A 261 -10.73 -4.09 -13.27
C ASN A 261 -10.87 -5.62 -13.16
N ASP A 262 -10.86 -6.19 -11.95
CA ASP A 262 -11.08 -7.63 -11.74
C ASP A 262 -12.48 -8.08 -12.20
N ASP A 263 -13.50 -7.23 -12.07
CA ASP A 263 -14.88 -7.49 -12.52
C ASP A 263 -15.08 -7.27 -14.03
N ARG A 264 -14.13 -6.68 -14.74
CA ARG A 264 -14.24 -6.48 -16.19
C ARG A 264 -13.89 -7.77 -16.95
N ALA A 265 -14.76 -8.18 -17.86
CA ALA A 265 -14.55 -9.36 -18.68
C ALA A 265 -13.19 -9.30 -19.43
N PRO A 266 -12.50 -10.43 -19.62
CA PRO A 266 -11.30 -10.48 -20.43
C PRO A 266 -11.66 -10.10 -21.87
N GLY A 267 -11.30 -8.92 -22.30
CA GLY A 267 -11.68 -8.37 -23.61
C GLY A 267 -11.42 -6.88 -23.74
N LEU A 268 -10.68 -6.28 -22.81
CA LEU A 268 -10.26 -4.88 -22.95
C LEU A 268 -9.36 -4.72 -24.20
N PRO A 269 -9.80 -3.93 -25.21
CA PRO A 269 -9.04 -3.72 -26.43
C PRO A 269 -7.64 -3.12 -26.20
N ALA A 270 -7.38 -2.52 -25.04
CA ALA A 270 -6.09 -1.96 -24.67
C ALA A 270 -5.02 -3.06 -24.42
N CYS A 271 -5.40 -4.25 -23.94
CA CYS A 271 -4.44 -5.34 -23.79
C CYS A 271 -4.05 -5.95 -25.15
N ALA A 272 -4.99 -6.00 -26.09
CA ALA A 272 -4.74 -6.53 -27.44
C ALA A 272 -3.78 -5.66 -28.26
N ALA A 273 -3.84 -4.32 -28.08
CA ALA A 273 -2.99 -3.39 -28.82
C ALA A 273 -1.51 -3.39 -28.37
N HIS A 274 -1.22 -3.84 -27.15
CA HIS A 274 0.15 -3.86 -26.61
C HIS A 274 0.70 -5.26 -26.37
N CYS A 275 -0.06 -6.31 -26.67
CA CYS A 275 0.40 -7.70 -26.56
C CYS A 275 1.56 -8.06 -27.49
N GLU A 276 1.80 -7.31 -28.56
CA GLU A 276 2.97 -7.49 -29.41
C GLU A 276 4.29 -7.16 -28.72
N ALA A 277 4.25 -6.30 -27.68
CA ALA A 277 5.42 -5.93 -26.89
C ALA A 277 5.65 -6.85 -25.67
N CYS A 278 4.67 -7.63 -25.28
CA CYS A 278 4.78 -8.60 -24.19
C CYS A 278 5.19 -9.96 -24.71
N HIS A 279 6.45 -10.35 -24.59
CA HIS A 279 6.98 -11.67 -24.92
C HIS A 279 6.32 -12.81 -24.10
N GLY A 280 5.02 -13.03 -24.22
CA GLY A 280 4.34 -14.09 -23.47
C GLY A 280 2.82 -14.10 -23.53
N CYS A 281 2.19 -13.08 -24.09
CA CYS A 281 0.75 -13.10 -24.31
C CYS A 281 0.46 -13.79 -25.65
N ALA A 282 -0.10 -14.98 -25.64
CA ALA A 282 -0.68 -15.56 -26.84
C ALA A 282 -1.80 -14.65 -27.36
N PRO A 283 -1.85 -14.31 -28.66
CA PRO A 283 -2.90 -13.45 -29.20
C PRO A 283 -4.27 -14.05 -28.89
N MET A 284 -5.17 -13.26 -28.35
CA MET A 284 -6.52 -13.65 -27.88
C MET A 284 -7.45 -14.19 -29.00
N GLY A 285 -6.92 -14.42 -30.20
CA GLY A 285 -7.65 -15.00 -31.36
C GLY A 285 -7.58 -16.51 -31.49
N THR A 286 -6.68 -17.17 -30.77
CA THR A 286 -6.47 -18.62 -30.91
C THR A 286 -6.67 -19.37 -29.59
N MET A 287 -7.86 -19.22 -28.97
CA MET A 287 -8.26 -20.30 -28.05
C MET A 287 -8.34 -21.57 -28.87
N PRO A 288 -7.58 -22.63 -28.56
CA PRO A 288 -7.74 -23.91 -29.25
C PRO A 288 -9.17 -24.34 -28.97
N LYS A 289 -10.00 -24.35 -30.02
CA LYS A 289 -11.34 -24.95 -29.95
C LYS A 289 -11.13 -26.35 -29.38
N LYS A 290 -11.64 -26.59 -28.13
CA LYS A 290 -11.66 -27.92 -27.56
C LYS A 290 -12.24 -28.83 -28.61
N LYS A 291 -11.40 -29.63 -29.28
CA LYS A 291 -11.83 -30.70 -30.16
C LYS A 291 -12.75 -31.60 -29.31
N LYS A 292 -14.06 -31.48 -29.52
CA LYS A 292 -15.01 -32.47 -29.02
C LYS A 292 -14.49 -33.81 -29.54
N LYS A 293 -13.97 -34.66 -28.65
CA LYS A 293 -13.70 -36.06 -28.94
C LYS A 293 -15.02 -36.66 -29.42
N ALA A 294 -15.16 -36.82 -30.71
CA ALA A 294 -16.23 -37.60 -31.30
C ALA A 294 -16.08 -39.00 -30.74
N LYS A 295 -17.03 -39.43 -29.90
CA LYS A 295 -17.18 -40.80 -29.50
C LYS A 295 -17.51 -41.59 -30.75
N LYS A 296 -16.50 -42.26 -31.30
CA LYS A 296 -16.66 -43.27 -32.31
C LYS A 296 -17.40 -44.44 -31.67
N LYS A 297 -18.71 -44.49 -31.91
CA LYS A 297 -19.48 -45.68 -31.65
C LYS A 297 -19.02 -46.72 -32.69
N THR A 298 -18.25 -47.67 -32.29
CA THR A 298 -18.02 -48.91 -33.01
C THR A 298 -19.26 -49.77 -32.78
N ASN A 299 -20.13 -49.80 -33.79
CA ASN A 299 -21.10 -50.87 -33.96
C ASN A 299 -20.28 -52.10 -34.42
N GLU A 300 -20.16 -53.09 -33.58
CA GLU A 300 -19.95 -54.45 -33.98
C GLU A 300 -21.30 -55.14 -33.99
N SER A 301 -21.85 -55.26 -35.15
CA SER A 301 -22.92 -56.21 -35.41
C SER A 301 -22.32 -57.37 -36.20
N GLY A 302 -22.51 -58.55 -35.73
CA GLY A 302 -22.77 -59.73 -36.54
C GLY A 302 -21.60 -60.67 -36.85
N LYS A 303 -21.49 -61.72 -36.24
CA LYS A 303 -21.83 -63.10 -36.62
C LYS A 303 -21.27 -64.08 -35.60
#